data_32b224310e274e5ee4c1ab1d59b8378c
#
_entry.id   32b224310e274e5ee4c1ab1d59b8378c
#
_cell.length_a   1.000
_cell.length_b   1.000
_cell.length_c   1.000
_cell.angle_alpha   90.00
_cell.angle_beta   90.00
_cell.angle_gamma   90.00
#
_symmetry.space_group_name_H-M   'P 1'
#
loop_
_entity.id
_entity.type
_entity.pdbx_description
1 polymer ?
#
loop_
_entity_poly.entity_id
_entity_poly.type
_entity_poly.pdbx_seq_one_letter_code
_entity_poly.pdbx_strand_id
1 'polypeptide(L)'
;MAKISVIGSGGWGIALTILLHKNGHELTVWSFDKKEAEELKITRENKAKLANILLPEDIVVTDDLKEAVTDKDILVLAVPSKAVRSVSKSLKDIVKEKQIIVNVAKGLEEDTLATMTDIIEEELKDKNPQVAVLSGPSHAEEVGKGIPTTCVVSAHNKELTLYLQNIFMSPAFRVYTSPDMLGVEVGGALKNVIALAAGIADGLNYGDNTKAALITRGIKEIASLGVAMGGEQSTFYGLTGLGDLIVTCASMHSRNRRAGILLGQGKTLDEAIKEVNMVVEGVYSAKSALMAARRYNVEIPIIEQVNAVLFENKNAAEAVNELMIRDKKLEIQSW
;
A
#
# COMPACT_ATOMS: atom_id res chain seq x y z
N MET A 1 16.99 -6.48 20.47
CA MET A 1 16.83 -7.50 19.42
C MET A 1 15.44 -8.09 19.55
N ALA A 2 14.66 -8.17 18.49
CA ALA A 2 13.32 -8.78 18.48
C ALA A 2 13.30 -9.91 17.43
N LYS A 3 12.41 -10.90 17.63
CA LYS A 3 12.13 -11.95 16.64
C LYS A 3 10.96 -11.52 15.77
N ILE A 4 11.19 -11.28 14.50
CA ILE A 4 10.21 -10.70 13.59
C ILE A 4 9.94 -11.66 12.44
N SER A 5 8.67 -11.88 12.12
CA SER A 5 8.28 -12.61 10.91
C SER A 5 7.62 -11.67 9.91
N VAL A 6 8.09 -11.71 8.67
CA VAL A 6 7.46 -11.01 7.55
C VAL A 6 6.58 -12.01 6.78
N ILE A 7 5.29 -11.80 6.85
CA ILE A 7 4.27 -12.64 6.20
C ILE A 7 4.03 -12.11 4.79
N GLY A 8 4.74 -12.69 3.85
CA GLY A 8 4.72 -12.30 2.42
C GLY A 8 6.11 -12.03 1.86
N SER A 9 6.49 -12.78 0.84
CA SER A 9 7.77 -12.76 0.11
C SER A 9 7.75 -11.85 -1.12
N GLY A 10 6.78 -10.92 -1.20
CA GLY A 10 6.74 -9.88 -2.24
C GLY A 10 7.91 -8.90 -2.13
N GLY A 11 8.11 -8.06 -3.15
CA GLY A 11 9.21 -7.09 -3.16
C GLY A 11 9.27 -6.23 -1.89
N TRP A 12 8.12 -5.74 -1.40
CA TRP A 12 8.06 -4.95 -0.17
C TRP A 12 8.39 -5.77 1.07
N GLY A 13 7.89 -7.01 1.17
CA GLY A 13 8.24 -7.92 2.27
C GLY A 13 9.72 -8.21 2.34
N ILE A 14 10.36 -8.52 1.21
CA ILE A 14 11.81 -8.75 1.13
C ILE A 14 12.61 -7.49 1.51
N ALA A 15 12.22 -6.32 1.01
CA ALA A 15 12.91 -5.07 1.34
C ALA A 15 12.84 -4.74 2.84
N LEU A 16 11.67 -4.92 3.48
CA LEU A 16 11.50 -4.76 4.92
C LEU A 16 12.29 -5.80 5.73
N THR A 17 12.33 -7.04 5.26
CA THR A 17 13.12 -8.09 5.90
C THR A 17 14.59 -7.71 5.96
N ILE A 18 15.15 -7.21 4.86
CA ILE A 18 16.55 -6.75 4.81
C ILE A 18 16.78 -5.53 5.70
N LEU A 19 15.85 -4.57 5.70
CA LEU A 19 15.91 -3.40 6.58
C LEU A 19 15.96 -3.84 8.05
N LEU A 20 15.02 -4.68 8.48
CA LEU A 20 14.93 -5.14 9.87
C LEU A 20 16.11 -6.02 10.29
N HIS A 21 16.64 -6.85 9.37
CA HIS A 21 17.87 -7.61 9.61
C HIS A 21 19.06 -6.68 9.84
N LYS A 22 19.23 -5.64 9.01
CA LYS A 22 20.28 -4.62 9.20
C LYS A 22 20.14 -3.85 10.51
N ASN A 23 18.92 -3.73 11.05
CA ASN A 23 18.65 -3.16 12.37
C ASN A 23 18.99 -4.11 13.52
N GLY A 24 19.49 -5.33 13.25
CA GLY A 24 19.93 -6.31 14.24
C GLY A 24 18.80 -7.17 14.82
N HIS A 25 17.73 -7.39 14.09
CA HIS A 25 16.63 -8.29 14.46
C HIS A 25 16.80 -9.68 13.85
N GLU A 26 16.22 -10.71 14.51
CA GLU A 26 16.11 -12.07 13.98
C GLU A 26 14.91 -12.17 13.05
N LEU A 27 15.13 -12.60 11.80
CA LEU A 27 14.09 -12.54 10.76
C LEU A 27 13.68 -13.91 10.25
N THR A 28 12.36 -14.03 10.01
CA THR A 28 11.76 -15.12 9.23
C THR A 28 10.91 -14.52 8.13
N VAL A 29 10.95 -15.10 6.93
CA VAL A 29 10.09 -14.74 5.80
C VAL A 29 9.18 -15.92 5.48
N TRP A 30 7.89 -15.66 5.41
CA TRP A 30 6.92 -16.63 4.95
C TRP A 30 6.50 -16.34 3.50
N SER A 31 6.50 -17.38 2.67
CA SER A 31 5.91 -17.32 1.32
C SER A 31 4.71 -18.25 1.24
N PHE A 32 3.59 -17.74 0.71
CA PHE A 32 2.41 -18.54 0.43
C PHE A 32 2.67 -19.61 -0.65
N ASP A 33 3.47 -19.26 -1.66
CA ASP A 33 3.83 -20.18 -2.74
C ASP A 33 5.05 -21.01 -2.35
N LYS A 34 4.85 -22.33 -2.26
CA LYS A 34 5.89 -23.28 -1.89
C LYS A 34 7.07 -23.26 -2.85
N LYS A 35 6.84 -23.13 -4.16
CA LYS A 35 7.91 -23.07 -5.16
C LYS A 35 8.74 -21.80 -4.99
N GLU A 36 8.06 -20.66 -4.76
CA GLU A 36 8.74 -19.39 -4.47
C GLU A 36 9.55 -19.48 -3.17
N ALA A 37 9.03 -20.14 -2.14
CA ALA A 37 9.78 -20.36 -0.89
C ALA A 37 11.04 -21.20 -1.12
N GLU A 38 10.92 -22.29 -1.86
CA GLU A 38 12.06 -23.17 -2.19
C GLU A 38 13.11 -22.44 -3.03
N GLU A 39 12.68 -21.71 -4.06
CA GLU A 39 13.58 -20.89 -4.89
C GLU A 39 14.29 -19.83 -4.03
N LEU A 40 13.55 -19.12 -3.19
CA LEU A 40 14.10 -18.08 -2.31
C LEU A 40 15.07 -18.65 -1.25
N LYS A 41 14.84 -19.88 -0.76
CA LYS A 41 15.79 -20.58 0.13
C LYS A 41 17.14 -20.85 -0.57
N ILE A 42 17.10 -21.24 -1.83
CA ILE A 42 18.30 -21.62 -2.60
C ILE A 42 19.02 -20.39 -3.15
N THR A 43 18.29 -19.51 -3.83
CA THR A 43 18.88 -18.37 -4.57
C THR A 43 19.08 -17.14 -3.72
N ARG A 44 18.42 -17.06 -2.57
CA ARG A 44 18.36 -15.88 -1.70
C ARG A 44 17.81 -14.63 -2.39
N GLU A 45 17.21 -14.76 -3.57
CA GLU A 45 16.73 -13.67 -4.41
C GLU A 45 15.30 -13.95 -4.92
N ASN A 46 14.42 -12.97 -4.83
CA ASN A 46 13.15 -13.00 -5.55
C ASN A 46 13.25 -12.15 -6.83
N LYS A 47 13.83 -12.76 -7.89
CA LYS A 47 14.08 -12.06 -9.17
C LYS A 47 12.84 -11.46 -9.80
N ALA A 48 11.69 -12.14 -9.66
CA ALA A 48 10.43 -11.69 -10.27
C ALA A 48 9.86 -10.42 -9.60
N LYS A 49 10.13 -10.22 -8.30
CA LYS A 49 9.49 -9.16 -7.49
C LYS A 49 10.47 -8.12 -6.96
N LEU A 50 11.76 -8.47 -6.79
CA LEU A 50 12.80 -7.56 -6.30
C LEU A 50 14.18 -8.05 -6.78
N ALA A 51 14.48 -7.82 -8.05
CA ALA A 51 15.71 -8.28 -8.68
C ALA A 51 16.98 -7.58 -8.13
N ASN A 52 18.09 -8.30 -8.11
CA ASN A 52 19.43 -7.84 -7.68
C ASN A 52 19.51 -7.44 -6.19
N ILE A 53 18.64 -7.99 -5.36
CA ILE A 53 18.67 -7.80 -3.90
C ILE A 53 18.61 -9.18 -3.23
N LEU A 54 19.68 -9.50 -2.49
CA LEU A 54 19.83 -10.79 -1.85
C LEU A 54 19.43 -10.75 -0.38
N LEU A 55 18.73 -11.78 0.08
CA LEU A 55 18.48 -12.01 1.51
C LEU A 55 19.77 -12.53 2.17
N PRO A 56 20.18 -12.01 3.34
CA PRO A 56 21.22 -12.61 4.18
C PRO A 56 20.97 -14.09 4.46
N GLU A 57 22.07 -14.87 4.57
CA GLU A 57 22.01 -16.33 4.73
C GLU A 57 21.33 -16.80 6.01
N ASP A 58 21.43 -16.02 7.09
CA ASP A 58 20.86 -16.29 8.41
C ASP A 58 19.36 -16.02 8.52
N ILE A 59 18.73 -15.43 7.49
CA ILE A 59 17.28 -15.23 7.45
C ILE A 59 16.58 -16.55 7.12
N VAL A 60 15.68 -16.97 8.00
CA VAL A 60 14.84 -18.16 7.79
C VAL A 60 13.79 -17.87 6.72
N VAL A 61 13.67 -18.74 5.72
CA VAL A 61 12.60 -18.70 4.70
C VAL A 61 11.75 -19.96 4.85
N THR A 62 10.41 -19.82 4.92
CA THR A 62 9.51 -20.98 5.08
C THR A 62 8.19 -20.78 4.31
N ASP A 63 7.56 -21.88 3.93
CA ASP A 63 6.19 -21.95 3.44
C ASP A 63 5.20 -22.45 4.52
N ASP A 64 5.73 -22.87 5.69
CA ASP A 64 4.91 -23.22 6.85
C ASP A 64 4.55 -21.97 7.66
N LEU A 65 3.26 -21.58 7.64
CA LEU A 65 2.77 -20.41 8.36
C LEU A 65 2.91 -20.56 9.88
N LYS A 66 2.78 -21.78 10.40
CA LYS A 66 2.91 -22.04 11.84
C LYS A 66 4.37 -21.85 12.29
N GLU A 67 5.33 -22.38 11.52
CA GLU A 67 6.76 -22.15 11.77
C GLU A 67 7.08 -20.65 11.71
N ALA A 68 6.52 -19.94 10.72
CA ALA A 68 6.76 -18.51 10.56
C ALA A 68 6.26 -17.65 11.73
N VAL A 69 5.21 -18.08 12.43
CA VAL A 69 4.52 -17.28 13.47
C VAL A 69 4.92 -17.67 14.90
N THR A 70 5.28 -18.94 15.12
CA THR A 70 5.62 -19.44 16.46
C THR A 70 6.81 -18.67 17.04
N ASP A 71 6.70 -18.27 18.31
CA ASP A 71 7.74 -17.59 19.10
C ASP A 71 8.23 -16.25 18.50
N LYS A 72 7.41 -15.59 17.70
CA LYS A 72 7.72 -14.24 17.19
C LYS A 72 7.18 -13.14 18.10
N ASP A 73 7.94 -12.04 18.18
CA ASP A 73 7.53 -10.82 18.90
C ASP A 73 6.60 -9.99 18.02
N ILE A 74 6.93 -9.86 16.74
CA ILE A 74 6.23 -9.02 15.77
C ILE A 74 5.97 -9.81 14.49
N LEU A 75 4.76 -9.67 13.95
CA LEU A 75 4.39 -10.12 12.61
C LEU A 75 4.21 -8.90 11.71
N VAL A 76 4.85 -8.87 10.56
CA VAL A 76 4.68 -7.83 9.53
C VAL A 76 3.91 -8.43 8.36
N LEU A 77 2.65 -7.99 8.17
CA LEU A 77 1.81 -8.48 7.08
C LEU A 77 2.11 -7.70 5.80
N ALA A 78 2.86 -8.33 4.89
CA ALA A 78 3.30 -7.79 3.60
C ALA A 78 2.67 -8.54 2.41
N VAL A 79 1.45 -9.00 2.58
CA VAL A 79 0.63 -9.65 1.54
C VAL A 79 -0.18 -8.61 0.75
N PRO A 80 -0.70 -8.94 -0.45
CA PRO A 80 -1.64 -8.08 -1.15
C PRO A 80 -2.89 -7.76 -0.30
N SER A 81 -3.47 -6.56 -0.46
CA SER A 81 -4.63 -6.12 0.35
C SER A 81 -5.79 -7.13 0.33
N LYS A 82 -6.11 -7.71 -0.82
CA LYS A 82 -7.15 -8.75 -0.96
C LYS A 82 -6.89 -10.04 -0.20
N ALA A 83 -5.65 -10.29 0.19
CA ALA A 83 -5.26 -11.50 0.93
C ALA A 83 -5.23 -11.30 2.45
N VAL A 84 -5.32 -10.05 2.94
CA VAL A 84 -5.19 -9.75 4.37
C VAL A 84 -6.22 -10.52 5.19
N ARG A 85 -7.49 -10.54 4.80
CA ARG A 85 -8.55 -11.27 5.53
C ARG A 85 -8.28 -12.77 5.59
N SER A 86 -7.98 -13.40 4.46
CA SER A 86 -7.73 -14.84 4.41
C SER A 86 -6.49 -15.25 5.21
N VAL A 87 -5.43 -14.44 5.14
CA VAL A 87 -4.21 -14.66 5.93
C VAL A 87 -4.50 -14.46 7.42
N SER A 88 -5.21 -13.40 7.80
CA SER A 88 -5.59 -13.18 9.21
C SER A 88 -6.43 -14.32 9.77
N LYS A 89 -7.39 -14.87 9.00
CA LYS A 89 -8.12 -16.09 9.38
C LYS A 89 -7.19 -17.27 9.65
N SER A 90 -6.20 -17.48 8.78
CA SER A 90 -5.24 -18.58 8.95
C SER A 90 -4.32 -18.39 10.17
N LEU A 91 -4.16 -17.16 10.64
CA LEU A 91 -3.37 -16.82 11.83
C LEU A 91 -4.11 -17.10 13.13
N LYS A 92 -5.44 -17.21 13.13
CA LYS A 92 -6.30 -17.23 14.32
C LYS A 92 -5.89 -18.26 15.38
N ASP A 93 -5.54 -19.46 14.95
CA ASP A 93 -5.24 -20.57 15.87
C ASP A 93 -3.75 -20.65 16.26
N ILE A 94 -2.89 -19.84 15.64
CA ILE A 94 -1.43 -19.92 15.80
C ILE A 94 -0.81 -18.67 16.43
N VAL A 95 -1.46 -17.50 16.36
CA VAL A 95 -0.96 -16.30 17.04
C VAL A 95 -1.19 -16.37 18.54
N LYS A 96 -0.25 -15.81 19.30
CA LYS A 96 -0.39 -15.65 20.75
C LYS A 96 -1.34 -14.50 21.09
N GLU A 97 -1.83 -14.50 22.32
CA GLU A 97 -2.57 -13.34 22.86
C GLU A 97 -1.70 -12.08 22.82
N LYS A 98 -2.31 -10.94 22.50
CA LYS A 98 -1.65 -9.63 22.36
C LYS A 98 -0.48 -9.62 21.36
N GLN A 99 -0.54 -10.48 20.34
CA GLN A 99 0.46 -10.49 19.29
C GLN A 99 0.56 -9.10 18.64
N ILE A 100 1.77 -8.59 18.51
CA ILE A 100 2.01 -7.36 17.72
C ILE A 100 1.97 -7.70 16.24
N ILE A 101 1.11 -7.00 15.49
CA ILE A 101 0.93 -7.20 14.05
C ILE A 101 1.01 -5.83 13.36
N VAL A 102 1.95 -5.69 12.44
CA VAL A 102 2.15 -4.48 11.65
C VAL A 102 1.65 -4.72 10.22
N ASN A 103 0.57 -4.04 9.84
CA ASN A 103 0.12 -4.05 8.45
C ASN A 103 0.98 -3.13 7.60
N VAL A 104 1.40 -3.61 6.42
CA VAL A 104 2.09 -2.79 5.42
C VAL A 104 1.41 -2.87 4.04
N ALA A 105 0.29 -3.57 3.95
CA ALA A 105 -0.57 -3.60 2.77
C ALA A 105 -1.37 -2.29 2.64
N LYS A 106 -1.64 -1.88 1.42
CA LYS A 106 -2.34 -0.61 1.11
C LYS A 106 -3.62 -0.93 0.33
N GLY A 107 -4.77 -0.77 0.95
CA GLY A 107 -6.08 -1.02 0.33
C GLY A 107 -7.22 -0.86 1.32
N LEU A 108 -8.45 -0.92 0.78
CA LEU A 108 -9.70 -1.03 1.53
C LEU A 108 -10.42 -2.27 1.02
N GLU A 109 -11.07 -3.01 1.90
CA GLU A 109 -11.89 -4.15 1.50
C GLU A 109 -13.12 -3.68 0.71
N GLU A 110 -13.40 -4.31 -0.45
CA GLU A 110 -14.43 -3.83 -1.37
C GLU A 110 -15.83 -3.84 -0.73
N ASP A 111 -16.21 -4.94 -0.07
CA ASP A 111 -17.59 -5.11 0.42
C ASP A 111 -17.88 -4.33 1.71
N THR A 112 -16.92 -4.24 2.61
CA THR A 112 -17.10 -3.66 3.95
C THR A 112 -16.58 -2.24 4.08
N LEU A 113 -15.63 -1.85 3.22
CA LEU A 113 -14.81 -0.64 3.28
C LEU A 113 -13.87 -0.62 4.50
N ALA A 114 -13.69 -1.76 5.15
CA ALA A 114 -12.77 -1.91 6.28
C ALA A 114 -11.33 -1.65 5.83
N THR A 115 -10.57 -1.00 6.70
CA THR A 115 -9.12 -0.88 6.52
C THR A 115 -8.44 -2.24 6.76
N MET A 116 -7.20 -2.36 6.40
CA MET A 116 -6.48 -3.62 6.61
C MET A 116 -6.28 -3.92 8.10
N THR A 117 -6.11 -2.88 8.92
CA THR A 117 -6.01 -3.05 10.38
C THR A 117 -7.35 -3.47 10.99
N ASP A 118 -8.48 -2.88 10.55
CA ASP A 118 -9.82 -3.31 10.98
C ASP A 118 -10.05 -4.80 10.71
N ILE A 119 -9.64 -5.27 9.51
CA ILE A 119 -9.76 -6.68 9.13
C ILE A 119 -8.93 -7.58 10.06
N ILE A 120 -7.70 -7.19 10.39
CA ILE A 120 -6.84 -7.96 11.28
C ILE A 120 -7.45 -8.04 12.68
N GLU A 121 -7.96 -6.92 13.19
CA GLU A 121 -8.61 -6.85 14.51
C GLU A 121 -9.90 -7.67 14.54
N GLU A 122 -10.72 -7.59 13.51
CA GLU A 122 -11.95 -8.37 13.38
C GLU A 122 -11.67 -9.88 13.40
N GLU A 123 -10.76 -10.36 12.55
CA GLU A 123 -10.46 -11.78 12.40
C GLU A 123 -9.76 -12.37 13.63
N LEU A 124 -8.96 -11.57 14.33
CA LEU A 124 -8.16 -12.00 15.47
C LEU A 124 -8.68 -11.47 16.81
N LYS A 125 -9.93 -10.99 16.88
CA LYS A 125 -10.52 -10.37 18.07
C LYS A 125 -10.35 -11.18 19.36
N ASP A 126 -10.46 -12.50 19.26
CA ASP A 126 -10.34 -13.42 20.40
C ASP A 126 -8.90 -13.47 20.98
N LYS A 127 -7.92 -12.96 20.24
CA LYS A 127 -6.51 -12.87 20.63
C LYS A 127 -6.09 -11.46 21.09
N ASN A 128 -7.02 -10.49 21.01
CA ASN A 128 -6.77 -9.09 21.37
C ASN A 128 -5.43 -8.57 20.80
N PRO A 129 -5.20 -8.62 19.47
CA PRO A 129 -3.93 -8.27 18.85
C PRO A 129 -3.58 -6.79 19.08
N GLN A 130 -2.30 -6.49 19.10
CA GLN A 130 -1.81 -5.11 19.07
C GLN A 130 -1.48 -4.74 17.62
N VAL A 131 -2.42 -4.07 16.96
CA VAL A 131 -2.30 -3.79 15.53
C VAL A 131 -1.72 -2.40 15.27
N ALA A 132 -0.90 -2.31 14.24
CA ALA A 132 -0.30 -1.07 13.76
C ALA A 132 -0.21 -1.07 12.24
N VAL A 133 -0.03 0.11 11.65
CA VAL A 133 0.23 0.30 10.21
C VAL A 133 1.56 1.01 10.00
N LEU A 134 2.31 0.61 8.97
CA LEU A 134 3.48 1.33 8.45
C LEU A 134 3.22 1.68 6.99
N SER A 135 3.25 2.97 6.65
CA SER A 135 2.98 3.47 5.31
C SER A 135 3.80 4.71 4.99
N GLY A 136 3.89 5.09 3.71
CA GLY A 136 4.64 6.25 3.22
C GLY A 136 5.30 5.99 1.88
N PRO A 137 6.07 6.95 1.32
CA PRO A 137 6.79 6.82 0.06
C PRO A 137 7.92 5.80 0.20
N SER A 138 7.70 4.57 -0.23
CA SER A 138 8.57 3.42 0.05
C SER A 138 8.58 2.40 -1.08
N HIS A 139 9.21 2.72 -2.21
CA HIS A 139 9.45 1.72 -3.23
C HIS A 139 10.44 0.65 -2.73
N ALA A 140 10.05 -0.62 -2.90
CA ALA A 140 10.82 -1.77 -2.41
C ALA A 140 12.25 -1.80 -2.98
N GLU A 141 12.40 -1.38 -4.23
CA GLU A 141 13.66 -1.33 -4.95
C GLU A 141 14.66 -0.34 -4.32
N GLU A 142 14.15 0.76 -3.79
CA GLU A 142 14.97 1.78 -3.12
C GLU A 142 15.29 1.37 -1.68
N VAL A 143 14.30 0.92 -0.94
CA VAL A 143 14.48 0.47 0.45
C VAL A 143 15.42 -0.73 0.53
N GLY A 144 15.28 -1.72 -0.35
CA GLY A 144 16.16 -2.89 -0.40
C GLY A 144 17.62 -2.53 -0.68
N LYS A 145 17.88 -1.47 -1.44
CA LYS A 145 19.22 -0.91 -1.68
C LYS A 145 19.74 -0.04 -0.53
N GLY A 146 18.91 0.28 0.46
CA GLY A 146 19.26 1.16 1.56
C GLY A 146 19.30 2.64 1.16
N ILE A 147 18.56 3.03 0.15
CA ILE A 147 18.39 4.45 -0.24
C ILE A 147 17.55 5.15 0.84
N PRO A 148 17.90 6.39 1.23
CA PRO A 148 17.16 7.13 2.25
C PRO A 148 15.66 7.19 1.97
N THR A 149 14.88 6.68 2.89
CA THR A 149 13.41 6.55 2.79
C THR A 149 12.76 7.03 4.08
N THR A 150 11.57 7.57 3.97
CA THR A 150 10.82 8.07 5.13
C THR A 150 9.41 7.51 5.14
N CYS A 151 8.99 6.93 6.28
CA CYS A 151 7.65 6.37 6.48
C CYS A 151 6.98 6.90 7.76
N VAL A 152 5.73 6.53 7.94
CA VAL A 152 4.94 6.79 9.15
C VAL A 152 4.48 5.45 9.73
N VAL A 153 4.62 5.30 11.04
CA VAL A 153 4.01 4.23 11.82
C VAL A 153 2.88 4.80 12.69
N SER A 154 1.78 4.08 12.75
CA SER A 154 0.61 4.45 13.57
C SER A 154 0.04 3.22 14.25
N ALA A 155 -0.43 3.37 15.48
CA ALA A 155 -1.12 2.35 16.26
C ALA A 155 -2.12 3.02 17.21
N HIS A 156 -3.03 2.24 17.81
CA HIS A 156 -4.03 2.78 18.75
C HIS A 156 -3.43 3.40 20.02
N ASN A 157 -2.23 2.99 20.42
CA ASN A 157 -1.58 3.57 21.58
C ASN A 157 -0.18 4.09 21.29
N LYS A 158 0.21 5.12 22.00
CA LYS A 158 1.48 5.82 21.82
C LYS A 158 2.69 4.93 22.14
N GLU A 159 2.60 4.06 23.12
CA GLU A 159 3.72 3.19 23.53
C GLU A 159 4.10 2.22 22.43
N LEU A 160 3.10 1.54 21.85
CA LEU A 160 3.30 0.65 20.71
C LEU A 160 3.86 1.41 19.50
N THR A 161 3.31 2.60 19.23
CA THR A 161 3.77 3.44 18.12
C THR A 161 5.25 3.80 18.26
N LEU A 162 5.69 4.24 19.45
CA LEU A 162 7.09 4.57 19.73
C LEU A 162 8.00 3.34 19.73
N TYR A 163 7.51 2.20 20.23
CA TYR A 163 8.24 0.94 20.18
C TYR A 163 8.51 0.53 18.73
N LEU A 164 7.49 0.53 17.88
CA LEU A 164 7.61 0.18 16.47
C LEU A 164 8.44 1.21 15.68
N GLN A 165 8.36 2.51 16.03
CA GLN A 165 9.25 3.50 15.47
C GLN A 165 10.73 3.10 15.66
N ASN A 166 11.09 2.67 16.86
CA ASN A 166 12.47 2.24 17.17
C ASN A 166 12.84 0.94 16.44
N ILE A 167 11.90 0.02 16.24
CA ILE A 167 12.14 -1.25 15.52
C ILE A 167 12.50 -0.99 14.04
N PHE A 168 11.75 -0.10 13.37
CA PHE A 168 11.93 0.15 11.94
C PHE A 168 12.98 1.23 11.63
N MET A 169 13.28 2.13 12.57
CA MET A 169 14.15 3.27 12.31
C MET A 169 15.61 2.87 12.11
N SER A 170 16.25 3.46 11.08
CA SER A 170 17.69 3.32 10.81
C SER A 170 18.23 4.60 10.18
N PRO A 171 19.56 4.73 9.99
CA PRO A 171 20.14 5.87 9.27
C PRO A 171 19.61 6.05 7.84
N ALA A 172 19.17 4.98 7.20
CA ALA A 172 18.60 5.01 5.85
C ALA A 172 17.07 4.92 5.82
N PHE A 173 16.39 4.70 6.96
CA PHE A 173 14.94 4.57 7.03
C PHE A 173 14.39 5.38 8.21
N ARG A 174 13.93 6.59 7.90
CA ARG A 174 13.36 7.49 8.90
C ARG A 174 11.89 7.16 9.13
N VAL A 175 11.48 6.99 10.39
CA VAL A 175 10.09 6.70 10.76
C VAL A 175 9.53 7.84 11.62
N TYR A 176 8.42 8.42 11.16
CA TYR A 176 7.60 9.35 11.94
C TYR A 176 6.43 8.59 12.56
N THR A 177 5.83 9.18 13.58
CA THR A 177 4.66 8.63 14.27
C THR A 177 3.41 9.45 13.95
N SER A 178 2.25 8.79 13.90
CA SER A 178 0.94 9.44 13.78
C SER A 178 -0.05 8.80 14.75
N PRO A 179 -0.96 9.56 15.37
CA PRO A 179 -2.08 9.01 16.12
C PRO A 179 -3.26 8.60 15.19
N ASP A 180 -3.26 9.06 13.93
CA ASP A 180 -4.33 8.84 12.95
C ASP A 180 -4.04 7.59 12.10
N MET A 181 -4.37 6.42 12.62
CA MET A 181 -4.17 5.15 11.92
C MET A 181 -5.06 5.05 10.67
N LEU A 182 -6.32 5.47 10.79
CA LEU A 182 -7.28 5.47 9.67
C LEU A 182 -6.78 6.33 8.50
N GLY A 183 -6.38 7.57 8.75
CA GLY A 183 -5.89 8.47 7.70
C GLY A 183 -4.62 7.94 7.04
N VAL A 184 -3.71 7.30 7.80
CA VAL A 184 -2.51 6.65 7.26
C VAL A 184 -2.87 5.54 6.28
N GLU A 185 -3.85 4.69 6.58
CA GLU A 185 -4.28 3.59 5.72
C GLU A 185 -5.06 4.08 4.50
N VAL A 186 -6.03 4.98 4.69
CA VAL A 186 -6.86 5.52 3.61
C VAL A 186 -6.01 6.29 2.59
N GLY A 187 -5.08 7.13 3.06
CA GLY A 187 -4.13 7.84 2.18
C GLY A 187 -3.32 6.85 1.32
N GLY A 188 -2.77 5.82 1.95
CA GLY A 188 -2.01 4.76 1.26
C GLY A 188 -2.83 3.96 0.25
N ALA A 189 -4.11 3.72 0.53
CA ALA A 189 -5.01 2.98 -0.36
C ALA A 189 -5.43 3.81 -1.58
N LEU A 190 -5.92 5.02 -1.36
CA LEU A 190 -6.53 5.86 -2.40
C LEU A 190 -5.50 6.44 -3.40
N LYS A 191 -4.27 6.72 -2.96
CA LYS A 191 -3.21 7.23 -3.84
C LYS A 191 -2.95 6.32 -5.06
N ASN A 192 -3.18 5.02 -4.93
CA ASN A 192 -2.97 4.05 -6.00
C ASN A 192 -3.91 4.28 -7.18
N VAL A 193 -5.12 4.78 -6.94
CA VAL A 193 -6.09 5.12 -7.99
C VAL A 193 -5.65 6.37 -8.75
N ILE A 194 -5.14 7.38 -8.04
CA ILE A 194 -4.62 8.60 -8.69
C ILE A 194 -3.35 8.28 -9.49
N ALA A 195 -2.54 7.32 -9.04
CA ALA A 195 -1.39 6.85 -9.79
C ALA A 195 -1.77 6.13 -11.10
N LEU A 196 -2.91 5.42 -11.15
CA LEU A 196 -3.50 4.92 -12.39
C LEU A 196 -3.87 6.08 -13.32
N ALA A 197 -4.56 7.12 -12.81
CA ALA A 197 -4.92 8.31 -13.59
C ALA A 197 -3.68 9.02 -14.17
N ALA A 198 -2.62 9.18 -13.36
CA ALA A 198 -1.36 9.76 -13.82
C ALA A 198 -0.71 8.91 -14.93
N GLY A 199 -0.76 7.59 -14.79
CA GLY A 199 -0.30 6.66 -15.83
C GLY A 199 -1.13 6.75 -17.10
N ILE A 200 -2.46 6.83 -17.00
CA ILE A 200 -3.35 7.01 -18.17
C ILE A 200 -2.97 8.30 -18.93
N ALA A 201 -2.77 9.41 -18.22
CA ALA A 201 -2.34 10.66 -18.82
C ALA A 201 -0.98 10.53 -19.51
N ASP A 202 -0.01 9.85 -18.91
CA ASP A 202 1.29 9.54 -19.53
C ASP A 202 1.12 8.69 -20.81
N GLY A 203 0.24 7.69 -20.78
CA GLY A 203 -0.05 6.84 -21.94
C GLY A 203 -0.71 7.58 -23.11
N LEU A 204 -1.48 8.61 -22.81
CA LEU A 204 -2.07 9.56 -23.78
C LEU A 204 -1.07 10.63 -24.26
N ASN A 205 0.19 10.59 -23.81
CA ASN A 205 1.23 11.58 -24.09
C ASN A 205 0.89 13.00 -23.59
N TYR A 206 0.14 13.10 -22.49
CA TYR A 206 -0.10 14.37 -21.81
C TYR A 206 1.12 14.75 -20.96
N GLY A 207 1.42 16.05 -20.92
CA GLY A 207 2.64 16.54 -20.31
C GLY A 207 2.59 16.70 -18.79
N ASP A 208 3.65 17.30 -18.24
CA ASP A 208 3.86 17.47 -16.80
C ASP A 208 2.81 18.36 -16.12
N ASN A 209 2.23 19.34 -16.86
CA ASN A 209 1.12 20.15 -16.34
C ASN A 209 -0.10 19.29 -15.98
N THR A 210 -0.44 18.32 -16.83
CA THR A 210 -1.55 17.38 -16.55
C THR A 210 -1.24 16.52 -15.34
N LYS A 211 -0.02 16.01 -15.24
CA LYS A 211 0.40 15.21 -14.08
C LYS A 211 0.37 16.03 -12.79
N ALA A 212 0.87 17.26 -12.80
CA ALA A 212 0.82 18.16 -11.66
C ALA A 212 -0.62 18.45 -11.23
N ALA A 213 -1.52 18.71 -12.19
CA ALA A 213 -2.95 18.92 -11.92
C ALA A 213 -3.60 17.67 -11.31
N LEU A 214 -3.32 16.47 -11.84
CA LEU A 214 -3.83 15.20 -11.30
C LEU A 214 -3.36 14.94 -9.88
N ILE A 215 -2.08 15.20 -9.57
CA ILE A 215 -1.56 15.06 -8.20
C ILE A 215 -2.25 16.04 -7.26
N THR A 216 -2.36 17.32 -7.65
CA THR A 216 -2.95 18.38 -6.82
C THR A 216 -4.45 18.16 -6.59
N ARG A 217 -5.19 17.75 -7.61
CA ARG A 217 -6.63 17.46 -7.48
C ARG A 217 -6.87 16.11 -6.83
N GLY A 218 -6.04 15.13 -7.14
CA GLY A 218 -6.10 13.81 -6.54
C GLY A 218 -5.90 13.82 -5.04
N ILE A 219 -4.92 14.59 -4.52
CA ILE A 219 -4.77 14.70 -3.06
C ILE A 219 -5.97 15.36 -2.40
N LYS A 220 -6.65 16.29 -3.08
CA LYS A 220 -7.88 16.90 -2.58
C LYS A 220 -9.02 15.87 -2.50
N GLU A 221 -9.19 15.01 -3.50
CA GLU A 221 -10.18 13.93 -3.47
C GLU A 221 -9.88 12.94 -2.33
N ILE A 222 -8.61 12.52 -2.21
CA ILE A 222 -8.14 11.62 -1.14
C ILE A 222 -8.43 12.23 0.24
N ALA A 223 -8.06 13.49 0.46
CA ALA A 223 -8.26 14.17 1.73
C ALA A 223 -9.75 14.35 2.03
N SER A 224 -10.57 14.76 1.04
CA SER A 224 -12.01 14.94 1.24
C SER A 224 -12.69 13.63 1.63
N LEU A 225 -12.39 12.54 0.94
CA LEU A 225 -12.94 11.23 1.26
C LEU A 225 -12.40 10.70 2.59
N GLY A 226 -11.11 10.80 2.81
CA GLY A 226 -10.48 10.30 4.03
C GLY A 226 -10.95 11.03 5.30
N VAL A 227 -11.17 12.35 5.23
CA VAL A 227 -11.76 13.14 6.34
C VAL A 227 -13.20 12.73 6.57
N ALA A 228 -13.99 12.54 5.50
CA ALA A 228 -15.37 12.06 5.63
C ALA A 228 -15.46 10.66 6.27
N MET A 229 -14.42 9.82 6.09
CA MET A 229 -14.28 8.51 6.74
C MET A 229 -13.81 8.63 8.21
N GLY A 230 -13.33 9.78 8.66
CA GLY A 230 -12.91 10.03 10.05
C GLY A 230 -11.39 10.25 10.23
N GLY A 231 -10.61 10.33 9.15
CA GLY A 231 -9.19 10.64 9.21
C GLY A 231 -8.91 12.14 9.40
N GLU A 232 -7.71 12.44 9.87
CA GLU A 232 -7.27 13.82 10.10
C GLU A 232 -6.75 14.45 8.80
N GLN A 233 -7.22 15.67 8.48
CA GLN A 233 -6.84 16.36 7.24
C GLN A 233 -5.31 16.49 7.07
N SER A 234 -4.60 16.76 8.14
CA SER A 234 -3.13 16.92 8.14
C SER A 234 -2.39 15.66 7.70
N THR A 235 -2.95 14.48 7.99
CA THR A 235 -2.36 13.18 7.60
C THR A 235 -2.26 13.04 6.08
N PHE A 236 -3.27 13.50 5.34
CA PHE A 236 -3.30 13.40 3.88
C PHE A 236 -2.30 14.32 3.18
N TYR A 237 -1.90 15.43 3.80
CA TYR A 237 -0.83 16.30 3.29
C TYR A 237 0.57 15.90 3.77
N GLY A 238 0.68 14.83 4.57
CA GLY A 238 1.91 14.25 5.05
C GLY A 238 2.49 13.17 4.12
N LEU A 239 3.34 12.32 4.72
CA LEU A 239 4.08 11.27 4.00
C LEU A 239 3.17 10.20 3.40
N THR A 240 2.13 9.79 4.12
CA THR A 240 1.23 8.68 3.70
C THR A 240 0.21 9.09 2.65
N GLY A 241 -0.10 10.37 2.55
CA GLY A 241 -0.94 10.96 1.51
C GLY A 241 -0.09 11.55 0.39
N LEU A 242 0.22 12.85 0.47
CA LEU A 242 0.90 13.60 -0.58
C LEU A 242 2.28 13.01 -0.94
N GLY A 243 3.10 12.65 0.06
CA GLY A 243 4.43 12.11 -0.20
C GLY A 243 4.39 10.81 -1.00
N ASP A 244 3.55 9.85 -0.58
CA ASP A 244 3.40 8.57 -1.27
C ASP A 244 2.66 8.71 -2.62
N LEU A 245 1.76 9.68 -2.74
CA LEU A 245 1.11 10.01 -4.01
C LEU A 245 2.11 10.52 -5.05
N ILE A 246 2.95 11.49 -4.69
CA ILE A 246 3.95 12.07 -5.60
C ILE A 246 4.88 10.98 -6.12
N VAL A 247 5.49 10.20 -5.25
CA VAL A 247 6.44 9.17 -5.66
C VAL A 247 5.77 8.10 -6.53
N THR A 248 4.51 7.73 -6.23
CA THR A 248 3.78 6.70 -6.97
C THR A 248 3.35 7.18 -8.35
N CYS A 249 3.00 8.47 -8.52
CA CYS A 249 2.67 9.07 -9.81
C CYS A 249 3.91 9.35 -10.66
N ALA A 250 5.08 9.59 -10.05
CA ALA A 250 6.30 9.95 -10.77
C ALA A 250 7.20 8.76 -11.13
N SER A 251 7.23 7.71 -10.30
CA SER A 251 8.17 6.60 -10.46
C SER A 251 7.71 5.54 -11.45
N MET A 252 8.64 5.00 -12.25
CA MET A 252 8.43 3.80 -13.08
C MET A 252 8.42 2.50 -12.27
N HIS A 253 8.82 2.51 -11.01
CA HIS A 253 8.61 1.38 -10.10
C HIS A 253 7.12 1.21 -9.73
N SER A 254 6.29 2.24 -9.92
CA SER A 254 4.85 2.16 -9.65
C SER A 254 4.14 1.25 -10.64
N ARG A 255 3.65 0.12 -10.15
CA ARG A 255 2.81 -0.82 -10.90
C ARG A 255 1.50 -0.16 -11.37
N ASN A 256 0.91 0.68 -10.52
CA ASN A 256 -0.31 1.41 -10.85
C ASN A 256 -0.07 2.40 -12.00
N ARG A 257 1.02 3.18 -11.96
CA ARG A 257 1.39 4.08 -13.06
C ARG A 257 1.65 3.30 -14.35
N ARG A 258 2.41 2.19 -14.30
CA ARG A 258 2.67 1.34 -15.48
C ARG A 258 1.38 0.78 -16.09
N ALA A 259 0.46 0.26 -15.26
CA ALA A 259 -0.84 -0.21 -15.74
C ALA A 259 -1.64 0.94 -16.37
N GLY A 260 -1.64 2.12 -15.76
CA GLY A 260 -2.26 3.32 -16.31
C GLY A 260 -1.70 3.72 -17.68
N ILE A 261 -0.38 3.67 -17.86
CA ILE A 261 0.27 3.94 -19.17
C ILE A 261 -0.30 3.02 -20.25
N LEU A 262 -0.39 1.72 -19.96
CA LEU A 262 -0.91 0.74 -20.92
C LEU A 262 -2.38 1.00 -21.26
N LEU A 263 -3.20 1.36 -20.27
CA LEU A 263 -4.60 1.75 -20.47
C LEU A 263 -4.71 3.02 -21.33
N GLY A 264 -3.89 4.03 -21.07
CA GLY A 264 -3.83 5.26 -21.88
C GLY A 264 -3.38 5.02 -23.33
N GLN A 265 -2.58 3.98 -23.58
CA GLN A 265 -2.18 3.52 -24.90
C GLN A 265 -3.26 2.68 -25.62
N GLY A 266 -4.44 2.47 -24.98
CA GLY A 266 -5.57 1.76 -25.56
C GLY A 266 -5.60 0.25 -25.28
N LYS A 267 -4.74 -0.28 -24.38
CA LYS A 267 -4.85 -1.67 -23.94
C LYS A 267 -6.04 -1.84 -23.02
N THR A 268 -6.63 -3.04 -23.06
CA THR A 268 -7.66 -3.44 -22.10
C THR A 268 -7.08 -3.63 -20.70
N LEU A 269 -7.95 -3.66 -19.69
CA LEU A 269 -7.52 -3.90 -18.30
C LEU A 269 -6.78 -5.24 -18.15
N ASP A 270 -7.31 -6.30 -18.79
CA ASP A 270 -6.71 -7.64 -18.70
C ASP A 270 -5.30 -7.69 -19.35
N GLU A 271 -5.13 -7.04 -20.50
CA GLU A 271 -3.83 -6.92 -21.15
C GLU A 271 -2.84 -6.13 -20.29
N ALA A 272 -3.28 -5.02 -19.70
CA ALA A 272 -2.44 -4.19 -18.83
C ALA A 272 -1.99 -4.95 -17.58
N ILE A 273 -2.91 -5.68 -16.91
CA ILE A 273 -2.58 -6.50 -15.74
C ILE A 273 -1.60 -7.62 -16.11
N LYS A 274 -1.84 -8.30 -17.24
CA LYS A 274 -0.96 -9.37 -17.71
C LYS A 274 0.45 -8.87 -18.02
N GLU A 275 0.59 -7.69 -18.62
CA GLU A 275 1.90 -7.12 -18.96
C GLU A 275 2.64 -6.60 -17.73
N VAL A 276 1.95 -5.99 -16.77
CA VAL A 276 2.56 -5.59 -15.49
C VAL A 276 3.03 -6.81 -14.69
N ASN A 277 2.36 -7.96 -14.87
CA ASN A 277 2.68 -9.27 -14.26
C ASN A 277 2.85 -9.22 -12.73
N MET A 278 2.16 -8.31 -12.06
CA MET A 278 2.13 -8.13 -10.61
C MET A 278 0.77 -7.55 -10.19
N VAL A 279 0.44 -7.66 -8.91
CA VAL A 279 -0.80 -7.07 -8.37
C VAL A 279 -0.79 -5.56 -8.55
N VAL A 280 -1.85 -5.03 -9.17
CA VAL A 280 -2.12 -3.60 -9.35
C VAL A 280 -3.19 -3.19 -8.34
N GLU A 281 -2.76 -2.75 -7.15
CA GLU A 281 -3.66 -2.44 -6.02
C GLU A 281 -4.69 -1.33 -6.36
N GLY A 282 -4.32 -0.39 -7.23
CA GLY A 282 -5.21 0.70 -7.65
C GLY A 282 -6.49 0.23 -8.35
N VAL A 283 -6.48 -0.95 -8.98
CA VAL A 283 -7.67 -1.53 -9.62
C VAL A 283 -8.71 -1.92 -8.57
N TYR A 284 -8.28 -2.54 -7.47
CA TYR A 284 -9.15 -2.90 -6.35
C TYR A 284 -9.58 -1.66 -5.56
N SER A 285 -8.62 -0.78 -5.26
CA SER A 285 -8.87 0.47 -4.54
C SER A 285 -9.83 1.40 -5.29
N ALA A 286 -9.90 1.36 -6.63
CA ALA A 286 -10.82 2.19 -7.40
C ALA A 286 -12.28 1.87 -7.08
N LYS A 287 -12.64 0.59 -6.98
CA LYS A 287 -14.00 0.17 -6.61
C LYS A 287 -14.34 0.55 -5.17
N SER A 288 -13.47 0.21 -4.22
CA SER A 288 -13.66 0.54 -2.81
C SER A 288 -13.78 2.05 -2.60
N ALA A 289 -12.97 2.87 -3.30
CA ALA A 289 -13.03 4.32 -3.25
C ALA A 289 -14.37 4.87 -3.76
N LEU A 290 -14.89 4.33 -4.88
CA LEU A 290 -16.18 4.74 -5.43
C LEU A 290 -17.35 4.37 -4.48
N MET A 291 -17.30 3.19 -3.88
CA MET A 291 -18.29 2.76 -2.87
C MET A 291 -18.24 3.65 -1.62
N ALA A 292 -17.04 3.94 -1.13
CA ALA A 292 -16.84 4.85 0.01
C ALA A 292 -17.36 6.26 -0.30
N ALA A 293 -17.05 6.81 -1.47
CA ALA A 293 -17.52 8.13 -1.88
C ALA A 293 -19.05 8.21 -1.92
N ARG A 294 -19.72 7.20 -2.42
CA ARG A 294 -21.19 7.09 -2.40
C ARG A 294 -21.74 7.02 -0.97
N ARG A 295 -21.11 6.21 -0.10
CA ARG A 295 -21.53 6.04 1.30
C ARG A 295 -21.39 7.31 2.11
N TYR A 296 -20.31 8.08 1.89
CA TYR A 296 -20.00 9.31 2.61
C TYR A 296 -20.44 10.58 1.88
N ASN A 297 -21.08 10.45 0.71
CA ASN A 297 -21.55 11.56 -0.13
C ASN A 297 -20.44 12.57 -0.47
N VAL A 298 -19.29 12.07 -0.96
CA VAL A 298 -18.13 12.87 -1.35
C VAL A 298 -17.93 12.81 -2.85
N GLU A 299 -17.71 13.96 -3.51
CA GLU A 299 -17.36 14.02 -4.93
C GLU A 299 -15.88 13.65 -5.14
N ILE A 300 -15.64 12.67 -6.00
CA ILE A 300 -14.30 12.15 -6.35
C ILE A 300 -14.13 11.98 -7.87
N PRO A 301 -14.26 13.06 -8.65
CA PRO A 301 -14.38 12.98 -10.11
C PRO A 301 -13.23 12.28 -10.82
N ILE A 302 -11.99 12.40 -10.37
CA ILE A 302 -10.85 11.68 -10.97
C ILE A 302 -11.02 10.18 -10.74
N ILE A 303 -11.33 9.78 -9.53
CA ILE A 303 -11.53 8.37 -9.18
C ILE A 303 -12.74 7.78 -9.91
N GLU A 304 -13.83 8.55 -10.10
CA GLU A 304 -14.99 8.16 -10.92
C GLU A 304 -14.59 7.89 -12.36
N GLN A 305 -13.82 8.78 -12.99
CA GLN A 305 -13.34 8.58 -14.36
C GLN A 305 -12.40 7.37 -14.48
N VAL A 306 -11.53 7.15 -13.49
CA VAL A 306 -10.71 5.93 -13.45
C VAL A 306 -11.57 4.68 -13.40
N ASN A 307 -12.62 4.65 -12.58
CA ASN A 307 -13.57 3.53 -12.53
C ASN A 307 -14.25 3.29 -13.88
N ALA A 308 -14.72 4.35 -14.54
CA ALA A 308 -15.35 4.25 -15.85
C ALA A 308 -14.39 3.66 -16.92
N VAL A 309 -13.12 4.08 -16.92
CA VAL A 309 -12.10 3.49 -17.80
C VAL A 309 -11.84 2.02 -17.48
N LEU A 310 -11.72 1.68 -16.20
CA LEU A 310 -11.40 0.31 -15.78
C LEU A 310 -12.54 -0.68 -16.00
N PHE A 311 -13.80 -0.29 -15.73
CA PHE A 311 -14.90 -1.23 -15.59
C PHE A 311 -16.10 -0.98 -16.51
N GLU A 312 -16.17 0.20 -17.17
CA GLU A 312 -17.28 0.59 -18.02
C GLU A 312 -16.85 0.76 -19.50
N ASN A 313 -15.63 0.35 -19.84
CA ASN A 313 -15.04 0.47 -21.17
C ASN A 313 -15.01 1.91 -21.73
N LYS A 314 -14.94 2.91 -20.83
CA LYS A 314 -14.84 4.31 -21.23
C LYS A 314 -13.50 4.59 -21.88
N ASN A 315 -13.50 5.35 -22.98
CA ASN A 315 -12.26 5.79 -23.61
C ASN A 315 -11.46 6.70 -22.68
N ALA A 316 -10.16 6.46 -22.56
CA ALA A 316 -9.29 7.23 -21.66
C ALA A 316 -9.21 8.73 -21.99
N ALA A 317 -9.16 9.08 -23.29
CA ALA A 317 -9.13 10.49 -23.72
C ALA A 317 -10.47 11.19 -23.46
N GLU A 318 -11.59 10.48 -23.63
CA GLU A 318 -12.92 10.97 -23.30
C GLU A 318 -13.05 11.24 -21.80
N ALA A 319 -12.56 10.33 -20.94
CA ALA A 319 -12.54 10.50 -19.50
C ALA A 319 -11.80 11.78 -19.07
N VAL A 320 -10.63 12.06 -19.67
CA VAL A 320 -9.89 13.30 -19.41
C VAL A 320 -10.65 14.53 -19.92
N ASN A 321 -11.25 14.47 -21.12
CA ASN A 321 -12.02 15.57 -21.66
C ASN A 321 -13.21 15.93 -20.74
N GLU A 322 -13.94 14.96 -20.23
CA GLU A 322 -15.03 15.22 -19.28
C GLU A 322 -14.55 15.90 -18.00
N LEU A 323 -13.38 15.54 -17.46
CA LEU A 323 -12.80 16.25 -16.32
C LEU A 323 -12.51 17.73 -16.62
N MET A 324 -12.08 18.03 -17.85
CA MET A 324 -11.70 19.39 -18.28
C MET A 324 -12.90 20.32 -18.52
N ILE A 325 -14.05 19.78 -18.96
CA ILE A 325 -15.25 20.55 -19.29
C ILE A 325 -16.25 20.65 -18.14
N ARG A 326 -15.93 20.12 -16.94
CA ARG A 326 -16.78 20.25 -15.73
C ARG A 326 -17.08 21.69 -15.39
N ASP A 327 -18.17 21.89 -14.64
CA ASP A 327 -18.55 23.18 -14.13
C ASP A 327 -17.42 23.90 -13.41
N LYS A 328 -17.37 25.21 -13.58
CA LYS A 328 -16.36 26.06 -12.93
C LYS A 328 -16.51 25.98 -11.41
N LYS A 329 -15.41 25.71 -10.72
CA LYS A 329 -15.33 25.66 -9.26
C LYS A 329 -14.28 26.64 -8.74
N LEU A 330 -14.50 27.15 -7.53
CA LEU A 330 -13.48 27.93 -6.82
C LEU A 330 -12.33 27.02 -6.40
N GLU A 331 -11.09 27.54 -6.47
CA GLU A 331 -9.91 26.84 -5.97
C GLU A 331 -9.96 26.67 -4.46
N ILE A 332 -10.41 27.72 -3.75
CA ILE A 332 -10.61 27.78 -2.30
C ILE A 332 -12.08 28.05 -2.05
N GLN A 333 -12.67 27.41 -1.04
CA GLN A 333 -14.12 27.44 -0.79
C GLN A 333 -14.66 28.77 -0.22
N SER A 334 -13.82 29.74 0.11
CA SER A 334 -14.25 31.03 0.68
C SER A 334 -13.59 32.21 -0.02
N TRP A 335 -14.41 33.17 -0.41
CA TRP A 335 -14.03 34.55 -0.68
C TRP A 335 -14.32 35.36 0.57
#